data_116f7e876227c94f8d710719c618c609
#
_entry.id   116f7e876227c94f8d710719c618c609
#
_cell.length_a   1.000
_cell.length_b   1.000
_cell.length_c   1.000
_cell.angle_alpha   90.00
_cell.angle_beta   90.00
_cell.angle_gamma   90.00
#
_symmetry.space_group_name_H-M   'P 1'
#
loop_
_entity.id
_entity.type
_entity.pdbx_description
1 polymer ?
#
loop_
_entity_poly.entity_id
_entity_poly.type
_entity_poly.pdbx_seq_one_letter_code
_entity_poly.pdbx_strand_id
1 'polypeptide(L)'
;MEGNIEMETFATYIMEEKDWVKKLEIAYYLRKKANTFFNNTVIFKTVLAKLFLDHTEIDLDKNLILTACILCNCKKVDNFSDMEKIKTYAKEGAEYLRNLGFDERFCRICEQVNRYSGLEPREPEADILELIDQFGGMLLDRPERIGFKCDEALVLLEFRNLKD
;
A
#
# COMPACT_ATOMS: atom_id res chain seq x y z
N MET A 1 -28.40 -2.45 -5.65
CA MET A 1 -28.46 -3.08 -4.33
C MET A 1 -27.53 -4.27 -4.18
N GLU A 2 -27.56 -5.21 -5.08
CA GLU A 2 -26.63 -6.36 -5.05
C GLU A 2 -25.18 -5.92 -5.11
N GLY A 3 -24.82 -4.91 -5.92
CA GLY A 3 -23.48 -4.40 -6.02
C GLY A 3 -22.93 -3.81 -4.73
N ASN A 4 -23.76 -3.13 -3.94
CA ASN A 4 -23.37 -2.54 -2.66
C ASN A 4 -23.08 -3.62 -1.61
N ILE A 5 -23.89 -4.67 -1.59
CA ILE A 5 -23.72 -5.80 -0.67
C ILE A 5 -22.40 -6.54 -0.99
N GLU A 6 -22.10 -6.76 -2.28
CA GLU A 6 -20.86 -7.40 -2.72
C GLU A 6 -19.64 -6.57 -2.32
N MET A 7 -19.71 -5.24 -2.44
CA MET A 7 -18.61 -4.34 -2.10
C MET A 7 -18.34 -4.30 -0.60
N GLU A 8 -19.39 -4.24 0.24
CA GLU A 8 -19.23 -4.32 1.70
C GLU A 8 -18.64 -5.67 2.11
N THR A 9 -19.07 -6.74 1.45
CA THR A 9 -18.55 -8.08 1.69
C THR A 9 -17.07 -8.17 1.34
N PHE A 10 -16.63 -7.50 0.25
CA PHE A 10 -15.22 -7.48 -0.14
C PHE A 10 -14.35 -6.84 0.95
N ALA A 11 -14.73 -5.66 1.42
CA ALA A 11 -13.96 -4.95 2.45
C ALA A 11 -13.84 -5.79 3.73
N THR A 12 -14.94 -6.33 4.21
CA THR A 12 -14.95 -7.17 5.40
C THR A 12 -14.13 -8.44 5.19
N TYR A 13 -14.29 -9.07 4.05
CA TYR A 13 -13.66 -10.34 3.73
C TYR A 13 -12.12 -10.21 3.73
N ILE A 14 -11.58 -9.20 3.05
CA ILE A 14 -10.13 -9.00 2.99
C ILE A 14 -9.56 -8.52 4.32
N MET A 15 -10.29 -7.72 5.07
CA MET A 15 -9.83 -7.24 6.39
C MET A 15 -9.77 -8.37 7.42
N GLU A 16 -10.74 -9.27 7.40
CA GLU A 16 -10.79 -10.39 8.35
C GLU A 16 -9.82 -11.51 8.00
N GLU A 17 -9.44 -11.66 6.73
CA GLU A 17 -8.47 -12.67 6.31
C GLU A 17 -7.12 -12.36 6.90
N LYS A 18 -6.50 -13.33 7.57
CA LYS A 18 -5.19 -13.17 8.22
C LYS A 18 -4.03 -13.76 7.41
N ASP A 19 -4.34 -14.65 6.47
CA ASP A 19 -3.34 -15.23 5.59
C ASP A 19 -3.00 -14.24 4.48
N TRP A 20 -1.75 -13.79 4.45
CA TRP A 20 -1.32 -12.79 3.49
C TRP A 20 -1.41 -13.25 2.04
N VAL A 21 -1.23 -14.57 1.78
CA VAL A 21 -1.37 -15.14 0.43
C VAL A 21 -2.83 -15.05 -0.03
N LYS A 22 -3.77 -15.40 0.86
CA LYS A 22 -5.19 -15.29 0.56
C LYS A 22 -5.62 -13.84 0.36
N LYS A 23 -5.03 -12.90 1.12
CA LYS A 23 -5.29 -11.47 0.89
C LYS A 23 -4.88 -11.06 -0.53
N LEU A 24 -3.73 -11.53 -1.00
CA LEU A 24 -3.27 -11.25 -2.37
C LEU A 24 -4.20 -11.85 -3.42
N GLU A 25 -4.71 -13.05 -3.19
CA GLU A 25 -5.67 -13.69 -4.11
C GLU A 25 -6.97 -12.90 -4.19
N ILE A 26 -7.47 -12.41 -3.04
CA ILE A 26 -8.67 -11.58 -2.97
C ILE A 26 -8.45 -10.26 -3.74
N ALA A 27 -7.31 -9.62 -3.54
CA ALA A 27 -6.97 -8.38 -4.23
C ALA A 27 -6.82 -8.58 -5.75
N TYR A 28 -6.25 -9.72 -6.16
CA TYR A 28 -6.15 -10.06 -7.57
C TYR A 28 -7.54 -10.25 -8.21
N TYR A 29 -8.46 -10.84 -7.48
CA TYR A 29 -9.84 -10.94 -7.92
C TYR A 29 -10.45 -9.55 -8.15
N LEU A 30 -10.21 -8.63 -7.23
CA LEU A 30 -10.67 -7.24 -7.39
C LEU A 30 -10.07 -6.58 -8.64
N ARG A 31 -8.80 -6.84 -8.93
CA ARG A 31 -8.16 -6.35 -10.15
C ARG A 31 -8.92 -6.79 -11.39
N LYS A 32 -9.31 -8.05 -11.45
CA LYS A 32 -10.06 -8.59 -12.58
C LYS A 32 -11.46 -7.97 -12.69
N LYS A 33 -12.11 -7.69 -11.57
CA LYS A 33 -13.48 -7.17 -11.54
C LYS A 33 -13.54 -5.67 -11.77
N ALA A 34 -12.59 -4.92 -11.24
CA ALA A 34 -12.64 -3.46 -11.19
C ALA A 34 -11.44 -2.77 -11.81
N ASN A 35 -10.57 -3.53 -12.46
CA ASN A 35 -9.38 -3.02 -13.13
C ASN A 35 -8.49 -2.16 -12.21
N THR A 36 -8.28 -2.62 -10.99
CA THR A 36 -7.38 -1.97 -10.04
C THR A 36 -5.93 -2.34 -10.34
N PHE A 37 -4.99 -1.54 -9.83
CA PHE A 37 -3.56 -1.82 -9.99
C PHE A 37 -3.17 -3.04 -9.13
N PHE A 38 -2.57 -4.01 -9.78
CA PHE A 38 -2.02 -5.18 -9.11
C PHE A 38 -0.99 -5.83 -10.04
N ASN A 39 0.24 -5.91 -9.60
CA ASN A 39 1.31 -6.56 -10.34
C ASN A 39 2.31 -7.19 -9.37
N ASN A 40 3.42 -7.69 -9.89
CA ASN A 40 4.47 -8.33 -9.08
C ASN A 40 5.05 -7.41 -8.02
N THR A 41 5.02 -6.09 -8.23
CA THR A 41 5.47 -5.11 -7.25
C THR A 41 4.63 -5.15 -5.98
N VAL A 42 3.31 -5.31 -6.12
CA VAL A 42 2.40 -5.43 -4.98
C VAL A 42 2.74 -6.69 -4.18
N ILE A 43 2.94 -7.81 -4.88
CA ILE A 43 3.30 -9.08 -4.23
C ILE A 43 4.63 -8.93 -3.48
N PHE A 44 5.64 -8.35 -4.12
CA PHE A 44 6.98 -8.15 -3.55
C PHE A 44 6.92 -7.29 -2.28
N LYS A 45 6.23 -6.16 -2.34
CA LYS A 45 6.09 -5.27 -1.18
C LYS A 45 5.32 -5.92 -0.04
N THR A 46 4.33 -6.76 -0.36
CA THR A 46 3.59 -7.51 0.66
C THR A 46 4.48 -8.54 1.36
N VAL A 47 5.36 -9.22 0.61
CA VAL A 47 6.36 -10.12 1.20
C VAL A 47 7.28 -9.35 2.14
N LEU A 48 7.78 -8.19 1.72
CA LEU A 48 8.61 -7.33 2.57
C LEU A 48 7.87 -6.91 3.84
N ALA A 49 6.61 -6.50 3.70
CA ALA A 49 5.79 -6.11 4.84
C ALA A 49 5.63 -7.26 5.82
N LYS A 50 5.33 -8.46 5.31
CA LYS A 50 5.17 -9.66 6.14
C LYS A 50 6.45 -9.98 6.90
N LEU A 51 7.59 -9.98 6.21
CA LEU A 51 8.89 -10.22 6.83
C LEU A 51 9.20 -9.19 7.91
N PHE A 52 8.99 -7.91 7.62
CA PHE A 52 9.22 -6.84 8.57
C PHE A 52 8.36 -6.99 9.82
N LEU A 53 7.06 -7.21 9.62
CA LEU A 53 6.10 -7.31 10.72
C LEU A 53 6.32 -8.55 11.59
N ASP A 54 6.75 -9.66 10.99
CA ASP A 54 7.04 -10.89 11.73
C ASP A 54 8.31 -10.76 12.59
N HIS A 55 9.22 -9.88 12.22
CA HIS A 55 10.51 -9.71 12.91
C HIS A 55 10.57 -8.43 13.76
N THR A 56 9.46 -7.75 13.94
CA THR A 56 9.40 -6.49 14.68
C THR A 56 8.33 -6.57 15.78
N GLU A 57 8.69 -6.11 16.98
CA GLU A 57 7.74 -6.01 18.09
C GLU A 57 7.20 -4.57 18.13
N ILE A 58 6.21 -4.29 17.30
CA ILE A 58 5.52 -3.01 17.28
C ILE A 58 4.08 -3.20 17.74
N ASP A 59 3.59 -2.26 18.53
CA ASP A 59 2.22 -2.27 19.05
C ASP A 59 1.28 -1.55 18.08
N LEU A 60 1.14 -2.14 16.90
CA LEU A 60 0.26 -1.65 15.84
C LEU A 60 -0.51 -2.83 15.24
N ASP A 61 -1.59 -2.52 14.55
CA ASP A 61 -2.40 -3.54 13.88
C ASP A 61 -1.68 -4.05 12.62
N LYS A 62 -0.94 -5.14 12.78
CA LYS A 62 -0.14 -5.75 11.70
C LYS A 62 -1.00 -6.22 10.53
N ASN A 63 -2.19 -6.76 10.84
CA ASN A 63 -3.09 -7.22 9.79
C ASN A 63 -3.62 -6.06 8.95
N LEU A 64 -3.91 -4.94 9.59
CA LEU A 64 -4.32 -3.72 8.89
C LEU A 64 -3.20 -3.21 7.98
N ILE A 65 -1.96 -3.20 8.47
CA ILE A 65 -0.80 -2.77 7.67
C ILE A 65 -0.63 -3.65 6.43
N LEU A 66 -0.75 -4.98 6.58
CA LEU A 66 -0.68 -5.90 5.44
C LEU A 66 -1.76 -5.59 4.40
N THR A 67 -2.99 -5.43 4.85
CA THR A 67 -4.11 -5.12 3.95
C THR A 67 -3.88 -3.79 3.24
N ALA A 68 -3.43 -2.77 3.97
CA ALA A 68 -3.12 -1.46 3.40
C ALA A 68 -1.98 -1.55 2.38
N CYS A 69 -0.95 -2.34 2.65
CA CYS A 69 0.16 -2.55 1.72
C CYS A 69 -0.33 -3.10 0.37
N ILE A 70 -1.30 -3.99 0.41
CA ILE A 70 -1.87 -4.60 -0.80
C ILE A 70 -2.73 -3.61 -1.58
N LEU A 71 -3.51 -2.77 -0.88
CA LEU A 71 -4.56 -1.96 -1.50
C LEU A 71 -4.23 -0.48 -1.67
N CYS A 72 -3.22 0.05 -0.99
CA CYS A 72 -2.94 1.50 -1.01
C CYS A 72 -2.63 2.03 -2.42
N ASN A 73 -2.16 1.18 -3.32
CA ASN A 73 -1.80 1.57 -4.68
C ASN A 73 -2.85 1.16 -5.71
N CYS A 74 -4.09 0.87 -5.30
CA CYS A 74 -5.11 0.32 -6.19
C CYS A 74 -5.47 1.24 -7.37
N LYS A 75 -5.21 2.53 -7.29
CA LYS A 75 -5.39 3.48 -8.39
C LYS A 75 -4.09 3.96 -9.02
N LYS A 76 -2.96 3.38 -8.62
CA LYS A 76 -1.68 3.64 -9.26
C LYS A 76 -1.70 3.13 -10.70
N VAL A 77 -0.93 3.77 -11.59
CA VAL A 77 -0.73 3.31 -12.96
C VAL A 77 0.71 2.80 -13.13
N ASP A 78 0.92 1.90 -14.09
CA ASP A 78 2.22 1.26 -14.28
C ASP A 78 3.31 2.24 -14.73
N ASN A 79 2.94 3.30 -15.43
CA ASN A 79 3.89 4.20 -16.05
C ASN A 79 3.61 5.65 -15.67
N PHE A 80 4.38 6.17 -14.71
CA PHE A 80 4.26 7.55 -14.25
C PHE A 80 5.16 8.48 -15.06
N SER A 81 4.67 8.95 -16.19
CA SER A 81 5.28 10.09 -16.87
C SER A 81 4.65 11.42 -16.42
N ASP A 82 3.55 11.37 -15.68
CA ASP A 82 2.78 12.53 -15.24
C ASP A 82 2.94 12.74 -13.73
N MET A 83 3.57 13.84 -13.35
CA MET A 83 3.82 14.20 -11.93
C MET A 83 2.52 14.42 -11.14
N GLU A 84 1.46 14.86 -11.81
CA GLU A 84 0.18 15.07 -11.15
C GLU A 84 -0.41 13.73 -10.66
N LYS A 85 -0.30 12.68 -11.45
CA LYS A 85 -0.76 11.34 -11.07
C LYS A 85 0.05 10.77 -9.91
N ILE A 86 1.36 11.04 -9.87
CA ILE A 86 2.22 10.63 -8.76
C ILE A 86 1.73 11.24 -7.45
N LYS A 87 1.22 12.48 -7.50
CA LYS A 87 0.73 13.19 -6.32
C LYS A 87 -0.69 12.78 -5.90
N THR A 88 -1.50 12.29 -6.82
CA THR A 88 -2.94 12.11 -6.59
C THR A 88 -3.39 10.65 -6.48
N TYR A 89 -2.59 9.67 -6.91
CA TYR A 89 -3.03 8.28 -6.97
C TYR A 89 -3.47 7.73 -5.60
N ALA A 90 -2.79 8.12 -4.53
CA ALA A 90 -3.11 7.63 -3.19
C ALA A 90 -4.45 8.18 -2.70
N LYS A 91 -4.73 9.44 -3.00
CA LYS A 91 -6.02 10.06 -2.69
C LYS A 91 -7.16 9.40 -3.47
N GLU A 92 -6.96 9.19 -4.76
CA GLU A 92 -7.93 8.51 -5.60
C GLU A 92 -8.18 7.07 -5.12
N GLY A 93 -7.11 6.38 -4.72
CA GLY A 93 -7.20 5.05 -4.14
C GLY A 93 -7.98 5.03 -2.84
N ALA A 94 -7.73 5.99 -1.96
CA ALA A 94 -8.45 6.12 -0.69
C ALA A 94 -9.94 6.35 -0.91
N GLU A 95 -10.30 7.21 -1.87
CA GLU A 95 -11.70 7.46 -2.22
C GLU A 95 -12.37 6.20 -2.77
N TYR A 96 -11.67 5.46 -3.63
CA TYR A 96 -12.15 4.19 -4.16
C TYR A 96 -12.41 3.18 -3.05
N LEU A 97 -11.47 3.05 -2.10
CA LEU A 97 -11.61 2.13 -0.97
C LEU A 97 -12.75 2.54 -0.05
N ARG A 98 -12.95 3.84 0.14
CA ARG A 98 -14.08 4.36 0.92
C ARG A 98 -15.41 3.95 0.28
N ASN A 99 -15.50 4.02 -1.03
CA ASN A 99 -16.68 3.60 -1.77
C ASN A 99 -16.90 2.09 -1.72
N LEU A 100 -15.84 1.31 -1.49
CA LEU A 100 -15.95 -0.15 -1.29
C LEU A 100 -16.38 -0.54 0.13
N GLY A 101 -16.53 0.41 1.03
CA GLY A 101 -16.99 0.16 2.39
C GLY A 101 -15.89 0.03 3.44
N PHE A 102 -14.63 0.35 3.10
CA PHE A 102 -13.57 0.42 4.10
C PHE A 102 -13.79 1.61 5.03
N ASP A 103 -13.41 1.45 6.30
CA ASP A 103 -13.57 2.52 7.27
C ASP A 103 -12.65 3.70 6.99
N GLU A 104 -12.99 4.85 7.55
CA GLU A 104 -12.29 6.11 7.28
C GLU A 104 -10.82 6.06 7.72
N ARG A 105 -10.53 5.43 8.85
CA ARG A 105 -9.17 5.32 9.36
C ARG A 105 -8.28 4.51 8.40
N PHE A 106 -8.78 3.40 7.88
CA PHE A 106 -8.06 2.58 6.89
C PHE A 106 -7.78 3.39 5.62
N CYS A 107 -8.79 4.08 5.09
CA CYS A 107 -8.65 4.90 3.90
C CYS A 107 -7.63 6.03 4.10
N ARG A 108 -7.63 6.65 5.29
CA ARG A 108 -6.68 7.69 5.65
C ARG A 108 -5.24 7.14 5.68
N ILE A 109 -5.04 5.96 6.26
CA ILE A 109 -3.73 5.30 6.28
C ILE A 109 -3.22 5.05 4.86
N CYS A 110 -4.08 4.54 3.98
CA CYS A 110 -3.72 4.31 2.58
C CYS A 110 -3.35 5.61 1.84
N GLU A 111 -4.06 6.69 2.10
CA GLU A 111 -3.75 7.99 1.50
C GLU A 111 -2.40 8.53 1.99
N GLN A 112 -2.10 8.33 3.26
CA GLN A 112 -0.87 8.84 3.89
C GLN A 112 0.39 8.09 3.47
N VAL A 113 0.29 6.97 2.76
CA VAL A 113 1.46 6.30 2.19
C VAL A 113 2.22 7.24 1.26
N ASN A 114 1.51 8.11 0.59
CA ASN A 114 2.11 9.11 -0.29
C ASN A 114 2.50 10.34 0.51
N ARG A 115 3.80 10.68 0.49
CA ARG A 115 4.32 11.86 1.19
C ARG A 115 3.70 13.18 0.72
N TYR A 116 3.08 13.20 -0.45
CA TYR A 116 2.39 14.38 -0.99
C TYR A 116 0.96 14.54 -0.47
N SER A 117 0.48 13.62 0.37
CA SER A 117 -0.89 13.68 0.88
C SER A 117 -1.16 14.94 1.72
N GLY A 118 -0.16 15.36 2.50
CA GLY A 118 -0.30 16.51 3.38
C GLY A 118 -1.28 16.33 4.53
N LEU A 119 -1.80 15.12 4.73
CA LEU A 119 -2.76 14.84 5.79
C LEU A 119 -2.08 14.76 7.15
N GLU A 120 -2.64 15.51 8.13
CA GLU A 120 -2.18 15.51 9.50
C GLU A 120 -3.38 15.35 10.46
N PRO A 121 -3.20 14.73 11.62
CA PRO A 121 -1.97 14.05 12.09
C PRO A 121 -1.75 12.73 11.34
N ARG A 122 -0.49 12.30 11.28
CA ARG A 122 -0.14 11.04 10.63
C ARG A 122 -0.52 9.85 11.52
N GLU A 123 -1.03 8.82 10.88
CA GLU A 123 -1.29 7.55 11.55
C GLU A 123 0.03 6.76 11.64
N PRO A 124 0.35 6.15 12.80
CA PRO A 124 1.60 5.41 12.94
C PRO A 124 1.73 4.24 11.95
N GLU A 125 0.62 3.59 11.61
CA GLU A 125 0.63 2.53 10.59
C GLU A 125 1.04 3.06 9.22
N ALA A 126 0.70 4.32 8.91
CA ALA A 126 1.08 4.94 7.66
C ALA A 126 2.59 5.16 7.55
N ASP A 127 3.26 5.45 8.66
CA ASP A 127 4.72 5.60 8.67
C ASP A 127 5.41 4.29 8.32
N ILE A 128 4.94 3.18 8.89
CA ILE A 128 5.46 1.85 8.56
C ILE A 128 5.18 1.52 7.09
N LEU A 129 3.97 1.79 6.63
CA LEU A 129 3.57 1.54 5.25
C LEU A 129 4.43 2.33 4.25
N GLU A 130 4.69 3.59 4.54
CA GLU A 130 5.54 4.45 3.70
C GLU A 130 6.97 3.93 3.63
N LEU A 131 7.54 3.49 4.75
CA LEU A 131 8.89 2.92 4.78
C LEU A 131 8.97 1.65 3.92
N ILE A 132 7.99 0.77 4.03
CA ILE A 132 7.94 -0.45 3.22
C ILE A 132 7.82 -0.10 1.74
N ASP A 133 6.97 0.85 1.41
CA ASP A 133 6.76 1.29 0.03
C ASP A 133 8.04 1.89 -0.57
N GLN A 134 8.72 2.76 0.16
CA GLN A 134 9.98 3.37 -0.26
C GLN A 134 11.09 2.33 -0.41
N PHE A 135 11.28 1.50 0.60
CA PHE A 135 12.32 0.46 0.59
C PHE A 135 12.11 -0.52 -0.55
N GLY A 136 10.88 -1.03 -0.69
CA GLY A 136 10.53 -1.95 -1.77
C GLY A 136 10.75 -1.34 -3.14
N GLY A 137 10.40 -0.06 -3.31
CA GLY A 137 10.63 0.67 -4.55
C GLY A 137 12.10 0.81 -4.90
N MET A 138 12.97 0.98 -3.88
CA MET A 138 14.41 1.10 -4.08
C MET A 138 15.04 -0.22 -4.54
N LEU A 139 14.52 -1.35 -4.10
CA LEU A 139 15.07 -2.67 -4.46
C LEU A 139 14.69 -3.12 -5.87
N LEU A 140 13.71 -2.50 -6.48
CA LEU A 140 13.20 -2.88 -7.79
C LEU A 140 13.91 -2.13 -8.92
N ASP A 141 14.08 -2.82 -10.05
CA ASP A 141 14.60 -2.20 -11.26
C ASP A 141 13.57 -1.19 -11.81
N ARG A 142 14.08 -0.11 -12.34
CA ARG A 142 13.29 0.94 -13.00
C ARG A 142 13.88 1.17 -14.40
N PRO A 143 13.12 1.77 -15.33
CA PRO A 143 13.67 2.10 -16.64
C PRO A 143 14.95 2.94 -16.59
N GLU A 144 15.06 3.81 -15.56
CA GLU A 144 16.20 4.72 -15.39
C GLU A 144 17.33 4.14 -14.56
N ARG A 145 17.14 2.97 -13.89
CA ARG A 145 18.18 2.40 -13.04
C ARG A 145 17.91 0.94 -12.65
N ILE A 146 18.96 0.24 -12.29
CA ILE A 146 18.90 -1.07 -11.64
C ILE A 146 18.50 -0.86 -10.16
N GLY A 147 17.83 -1.84 -9.57
CA GLY A 147 17.48 -1.80 -8.15
C GLY A 147 18.74 -1.72 -7.26
N PHE A 148 18.59 -0.99 -6.16
CA PHE A 148 19.67 -0.88 -5.17
C PHE A 148 19.81 -2.19 -4.39
N LYS A 149 21.02 -2.45 -3.89
CA LYS A 149 21.23 -3.52 -2.91
C LYS A 149 20.60 -3.10 -1.58
N CYS A 150 20.31 -4.07 -0.73
CA CYS A 150 19.62 -3.80 0.55
C CYS A 150 20.36 -2.79 1.42
N ASP A 151 21.69 -2.91 1.53
CA ASP A 151 22.49 -1.98 2.32
C ASP A 151 22.48 -0.57 1.74
N GLU A 152 22.57 -0.44 0.42
CA GLU A 152 22.48 0.85 -0.27
C GLU A 152 21.09 1.49 -0.07
N ALA A 153 20.04 0.68 -0.20
CA ALA A 153 18.66 1.16 -0.02
C ALA A 153 18.42 1.65 1.41
N LEU A 154 18.98 0.96 2.41
CA LEU A 154 18.86 1.38 3.81
C LEU A 154 19.52 2.73 4.06
N VAL A 155 20.69 2.97 3.49
CA VAL A 155 21.38 4.26 3.60
C VAL A 155 20.54 5.38 2.97
N LEU A 156 20.00 5.14 1.77
CA LEU A 156 19.16 6.13 1.09
C LEU A 156 17.87 6.39 1.85
N LEU A 157 17.27 5.36 2.40
CA LEU A 157 16.05 5.47 3.19
C LEU A 157 16.27 6.34 4.42
N GLU A 158 17.38 6.12 5.12
CA GLU A 158 17.79 6.94 6.26
C GLU A 158 17.93 8.40 5.86
N PHE A 159 18.64 8.66 4.76
CA PHE A 159 18.83 10.02 4.24
C PHE A 159 17.49 10.73 3.93
N ARG A 160 16.57 10.02 3.32
CA ARG A 160 15.26 10.59 2.96
C ARG A 160 14.43 10.99 4.17
N ASN A 161 14.64 10.31 5.30
CA ASN A 161 13.80 10.48 6.50
C ASN A 161 14.50 11.22 7.64
N LEU A 162 15.75 11.69 7.43
CA LEU A 162 16.51 12.42 8.47
C LEU A 162 15.93 13.78 8.83
N LYS A 163 15.11 14.37 7.95
CA LYS A 163 14.56 15.70 8.15
C LYS A 163 13.13 15.69 8.67
N ASP A 164 12.55 14.53 8.80
CA ASP A 164 11.20 14.30 9.26
C ASP A 164 11.21 13.61 10.62
#